data_9c80324ba095940c63bb2fa215bfd351
#
_entry.id   9c80324ba095940c63bb2fa215bfd351
#
_cell.length_a   1.000
_cell.length_b   1.000
_cell.length_c   1.000
_cell.angle_alpha   90.00
_cell.angle_beta   90.00
_cell.angle_gamma   90.00
#
_symmetry.space_group_name_H-M   'P 1'
#
loop_
_entity.id
_entity.type
_entity.pdbx_description
1 polymer ?
#
loop_
_entity_poly.entity_id
_entity_poly.type
_entity_poly.pdbx_seq_one_letter_code
_entity_poly.pdbx_strand_id
1 'polypeptide(L)'
;MKKLTIVIILLILSNFSQAQWYFKDYQVKDINQLTLQQLNESLKTTKTQVLGAGLCAVFGGGLFLLGINNLVTLDNPTMLEQLIGEKGMNDIFAGLGAAVAVGGTIAFFGYLERAGHIKTAIHQNFPGMGTIHISPKINYDQYTGTGNFGVTLTCNF
;
A
#
# COMPACT_ATOMS: atom_id res chain seq x y z
N MET A 1 28.99 7.05 -3.11
CA MET A 1 28.24 8.21 -2.60
C MET A 1 27.26 8.79 -3.62
N LYS A 2 27.61 9.07 -4.88
CA LYS A 2 26.69 9.66 -5.91
C LYS A 2 25.39 8.85 -6.12
N LYS A 3 25.45 7.51 -6.10
CA LYS A 3 24.25 6.65 -6.28
C LYS A 3 23.26 6.75 -5.12
N LEU A 4 23.75 6.86 -3.88
CA LEU A 4 22.91 7.02 -2.68
C LEU A 4 22.19 8.38 -2.70
N THR A 5 22.88 9.43 -3.10
CA THR A 5 22.31 10.79 -3.21
C THR A 5 21.15 10.84 -4.21
N ILE A 6 21.28 10.15 -5.36
CA ILE A 6 20.21 10.07 -6.36
C ILE A 6 18.97 9.36 -5.79
N VAL A 7 19.15 8.27 -5.06
CA VAL A 7 18.04 7.54 -4.41
C VAL A 7 17.33 8.43 -3.39
N ILE A 8 18.08 9.17 -2.57
CA ILE A 8 17.50 10.09 -1.58
C ILE A 8 16.73 11.23 -2.27
N ILE A 9 17.25 11.80 -3.37
CA ILE A 9 16.56 12.85 -4.12
C ILE A 9 15.26 12.31 -4.74
N LEU A 10 15.26 11.10 -5.32
CA LEU A 10 14.07 10.46 -5.85
C LEU A 10 13.04 10.18 -4.76
N LEU A 11 13.48 9.78 -3.56
CA LEU A 11 12.63 9.59 -2.39
C LEU A 11 11.96 10.89 -1.92
N ILE A 12 12.69 12.00 -1.92
CA ILE A 12 12.16 13.31 -1.55
C ILE A 12 11.16 13.80 -2.60
N LEU A 13 11.49 13.66 -3.89
CA LEU A 13 10.60 14.08 -4.99
C LEU A 13 9.29 13.30 -5.02
N SER A 14 9.28 12.02 -4.65
CA SER A 14 8.05 11.22 -4.59
C SER A 14 7.07 11.70 -3.53
N ASN A 15 7.55 12.25 -2.41
CA ASN A 15 6.69 12.78 -1.36
C ASN A 15 5.98 14.09 -1.76
N PHE A 16 6.64 14.96 -2.55
CA PHE A 16 6.02 16.20 -3.03
C PHE A 16 4.85 15.96 -4.00
N SER A 17 4.88 14.88 -4.74
CA SER A 17 3.83 14.53 -5.72
C SER A 17 2.49 14.16 -5.06
N GLN A 18 2.49 13.72 -3.80
CA GLN A 18 1.29 13.25 -3.11
C GLN A 18 0.52 14.35 -2.37
N ALA A 19 1.18 15.47 -2.05
CA ALA A 19 0.58 16.56 -1.26
C ALA A 19 -0.52 17.35 -2.00
N GLN A 20 -0.65 17.19 -3.32
CA GLN A 20 -1.60 17.97 -4.14
C GLN A 20 -2.53 17.10 -5.01
N TRP A 21 -2.83 15.88 -4.57
CA TRP A 21 -3.71 14.98 -5.31
C TRP A 21 -5.12 15.57 -5.53
N TYR A 22 -5.64 16.32 -4.57
CA TYR A 22 -6.94 17.00 -4.67
C TYR A 22 -6.97 18.09 -5.75
N PHE A 23 -5.82 18.75 -5.98
CA PHE A 23 -5.70 19.70 -7.09
C PHE A 23 -5.72 18.97 -8.44
N LYS A 24 -5.01 17.85 -8.56
CA LYS A 24 -4.94 17.06 -9.79
C LYS A 24 -6.27 16.39 -10.13
N ASP A 25 -6.93 15.80 -9.13
CA ASP A 25 -8.12 14.97 -9.35
C ASP A 25 -9.41 15.80 -9.39
N TYR A 26 -9.47 16.91 -8.64
CA TYR A 26 -10.68 17.73 -8.46
C TYR A 26 -10.51 19.22 -8.75
N GLN A 27 -9.30 19.66 -9.10
CA GLN A 27 -8.94 21.05 -9.41
C GLN A 27 -9.25 22.04 -8.26
N VAL A 28 -9.26 21.56 -7.02
CA VAL A 28 -9.44 22.38 -5.82
C VAL A 28 -8.10 22.67 -5.15
N LYS A 29 -7.99 23.84 -4.51
CA LYS A 29 -6.74 24.26 -3.86
C LYS A 29 -6.58 23.70 -2.45
N ASP A 30 -7.67 23.27 -1.82
CA ASP A 30 -7.71 22.76 -0.46
C ASP A 30 -8.61 21.52 -0.38
N ILE A 31 -8.20 20.53 0.38
CA ILE A 31 -8.96 19.31 0.64
C ILE A 31 -10.32 19.61 1.31
N ASN A 32 -10.40 20.71 2.07
CA ASN A 32 -11.62 21.14 2.74
C ASN A 32 -12.71 21.69 1.78
N GLN A 33 -12.36 21.92 0.51
CA GLN A 33 -13.31 22.32 -0.53
C GLN A 33 -14.01 21.13 -1.19
N LEU A 34 -13.57 19.89 -0.87
CA LEU A 34 -14.16 18.68 -1.41
C LEU A 34 -15.50 18.36 -0.72
N THR A 35 -16.45 17.88 -1.52
CA THR A 35 -17.71 17.36 -1.00
C THR A 35 -17.50 16.03 -0.28
N LEU A 36 -18.42 15.65 0.61
CA LEU A 36 -18.36 14.37 1.32
C LEU A 36 -18.30 13.18 0.35
N GLN A 37 -19.03 13.24 -0.75
CA GLN A 37 -19.00 12.19 -1.77
C GLN A 37 -17.61 12.05 -2.39
N GLN A 38 -16.99 13.16 -2.79
CA GLN A 38 -15.63 13.17 -3.35
C GLN A 38 -14.59 12.65 -2.35
N LEU A 39 -14.70 13.03 -1.07
CA LEU A 39 -13.82 12.53 -0.01
C LEU A 39 -13.97 11.01 0.19
N ASN A 40 -15.21 10.50 0.20
CA ASN A 40 -15.46 9.06 0.34
C ASN A 40 -14.96 8.24 -0.86
N GLU A 41 -15.16 8.73 -2.08
CA GLU A 41 -14.63 8.11 -3.30
C GLU A 41 -13.10 8.08 -3.29
N SER A 42 -12.47 9.21 -2.93
CA SER A 42 -11.02 9.31 -2.79
C SER A 42 -10.49 8.37 -1.70
N LEU A 43 -11.19 8.27 -0.57
CA LEU A 43 -10.82 7.36 0.51
C LEU A 43 -10.88 5.89 0.06
N LYS A 44 -11.94 5.51 -0.67
CA LYS A 44 -12.09 4.17 -1.24
C LYS A 44 -10.95 3.84 -2.19
N THR A 45 -10.66 4.73 -3.13
CA THR A 45 -9.55 4.57 -4.10
C THR A 45 -8.21 4.48 -3.38
N THR A 46 -7.96 5.36 -2.40
CA THR A 46 -6.70 5.36 -1.63
C THR A 46 -6.52 4.07 -0.84
N LYS A 47 -7.59 3.51 -0.24
CA LYS A 47 -7.52 2.20 0.44
C LYS A 47 -7.11 1.08 -0.52
N THR A 48 -7.64 1.06 -1.74
CA THR A 48 -7.24 0.09 -2.77
C THR A 48 -5.77 0.26 -3.16
N GLN A 49 -5.31 1.51 -3.28
CA GLN A 49 -3.90 1.84 -3.56
C GLN A 49 -2.97 1.40 -2.41
N VAL A 50 -3.37 1.58 -1.15
CA VAL A 50 -2.64 1.06 0.03
C VAL A 50 -2.46 -0.45 -0.06
N LEU A 51 -3.54 -1.19 -0.36
CA LEU A 51 -3.46 -2.65 -0.51
C LEU A 51 -2.53 -3.04 -1.66
N GLY A 52 -2.67 -2.41 -2.83
CA GLY A 52 -1.81 -2.67 -3.99
C GLY A 52 -0.34 -2.40 -3.69
N ALA A 53 -0.02 -1.26 -3.07
CA ALA A 53 1.35 -0.89 -2.70
C ALA A 53 1.93 -1.86 -1.65
N GLY A 54 1.13 -2.27 -0.67
CA GLY A 54 1.53 -3.26 0.33
C GLY A 54 1.84 -4.62 -0.30
N LEU A 55 1.02 -5.08 -1.24
CA LEU A 55 1.30 -6.31 -1.99
C LEU A 55 2.60 -6.19 -2.80
N CYS A 56 2.82 -5.07 -3.50
CA CYS A 56 4.07 -4.84 -4.23
C CYS A 56 5.28 -4.89 -3.27
N ALA A 57 5.21 -4.29 -2.09
CA ALA A 57 6.28 -4.35 -1.10
C ALA A 57 6.60 -5.78 -0.68
N VAL A 58 5.58 -6.59 -0.38
CA VAL A 58 5.73 -7.99 0.05
C VAL A 58 6.28 -8.85 -1.09
N PHE A 59 5.70 -8.77 -2.29
CA PHE A 59 6.17 -9.53 -3.45
C PHE A 59 7.59 -9.13 -3.85
N GLY A 60 7.89 -7.83 -3.87
CA GLY A 60 9.24 -7.34 -4.15
C GLY A 60 10.25 -7.85 -3.13
N GLY A 61 9.90 -7.83 -1.84
CA GLY A 61 10.72 -8.42 -0.78
C GLY A 61 10.94 -9.91 -0.95
N GLY A 62 9.91 -10.66 -1.34
CA GLY A 62 10.02 -12.09 -1.65
C GLY A 62 10.98 -12.36 -2.82
N LEU A 63 10.84 -11.65 -3.93
CA LEU A 63 11.73 -11.77 -5.09
C LEU A 63 13.18 -11.41 -4.73
N PHE A 64 13.37 -10.35 -3.92
CA PHE A 64 14.68 -9.96 -3.43
C PHE A 64 15.34 -11.09 -2.62
N LEU A 65 14.60 -11.69 -1.68
CA LEU A 65 15.10 -12.80 -0.87
C LEU A 65 15.44 -14.04 -1.72
N LEU A 66 14.63 -14.35 -2.73
CA LEU A 66 14.92 -15.44 -3.66
C LEU A 66 16.22 -15.18 -4.43
N GLY A 67 16.43 -13.97 -4.91
CA GLY A 67 17.62 -13.59 -5.64
C GLY A 67 18.89 -13.64 -4.79
N ILE A 68 18.88 -13.05 -3.58
CA ILE A 68 20.09 -13.01 -2.72
C ILE A 68 20.47 -14.39 -2.16
N ASN A 69 19.49 -15.28 -1.97
CA ASN A 69 19.76 -16.65 -1.48
C ASN A 69 20.07 -17.65 -2.61
N ASN A 70 20.15 -17.20 -3.86
CA ASN A 70 20.38 -18.05 -5.03
C ASN A 70 19.39 -19.24 -5.11
N LEU A 71 18.12 -18.97 -4.74
CA LEU A 71 17.07 -19.99 -4.71
C LEU A 71 16.35 -20.14 -6.06
N VAL A 72 16.69 -19.32 -7.05
CA VAL A 72 16.16 -19.45 -8.41
C VAL A 72 16.98 -20.52 -9.13
N THR A 73 16.51 -21.76 -9.08
CA THR A 73 17.04 -22.91 -9.84
C THR A 73 16.07 -23.22 -10.98
N LEU A 74 16.59 -23.44 -12.17
CA LEU A 74 15.79 -23.64 -13.37
C LEU A 74 16.09 -25.02 -13.93
N ASP A 75 15.11 -25.93 -13.83
CA ASP A 75 15.23 -27.29 -14.32
C ASP A 75 15.32 -27.38 -15.86
N ASN A 76 14.78 -26.35 -16.57
CA ASN A 76 14.83 -26.24 -18.02
C ASN A 76 15.11 -24.80 -18.42
N PRO A 77 16.38 -24.41 -18.61
CA PRO A 77 16.76 -23.04 -18.92
C PRO A 77 16.21 -22.59 -20.28
N THR A 78 15.51 -21.47 -20.30
CA THR A 78 15.11 -20.78 -21.53
C THR A 78 16.35 -20.20 -22.23
N MET A 79 16.18 -19.79 -23.49
CA MET A 79 17.29 -19.20 -24.28
C MET A 79 17.91 -17.97 -23.56
N LEU A 80 17.12 -17.21 -22.83
CA LEU A 80 17.55 -16.04 -22.06
C LEU A 80 18.40 -16.43 -20.85
N GLU A 81 18.04 -17.52 -20.18
CA GLU A 81 18.74 -18.08 -19.02
C GLU A 81 20.08 -18.71 -19.41
N GLN A 82 20.17 -19.33 -20.59
CA GLN A 82 21.42 -19.83 -21.14
C GLN A 82 22.41 -18.70 -21.42
N LEU A 83 21.90 -17.52 -21.84
CA LEU A 83 22.72 -16.34 -22.11
C LEU A 83 23.24 -15.63 -20.85
N ILE A 84 22.40 -15.57 -19.80
CA ILE A 84 22.66 -14.78 -18.59
C ILE A 84 23.26 -15.67 -17.47
N GLY A 85 22.96 -16.96 -17.47
CA GLY A 85 23.35 -17.92 -16.44
C GLY A 85 22.55 -17.77 -15.14
N GLU A 86 22.58 -18.79 -14.28
CA GLU A 86 21.83 -18.81 -13.01
C GLU A 86 22.17 -17.64 -12.10
N LYS A 87 23.45 -17.27 -12.01
CA LYS A 87 23.88 -16.11 -11.21
C LYS A 87 23.30 -14.81 -11.72
N GLY A 88 23.29 -14.60 -13.02
CA GLY A 88 22.72 -13.39 -13.63
C GLY A 88 21.21 -13.29 -13.38
N MET A 89 20.48 -14.41 -13.42
CA MET A 89 19.07 -14.44 -13.09
C MET A 89 18.83 -14.09 -11.62
N ASN A 90 19.58 -14.65 -10.69
CA ASN A 90 19.47 -14.32 -9.27
C ASN A 90 19.77 -12.84 -9.01
N ASP A 91 20.78 -12.26 -9.67
CA ASP A 91 21.10 -10.83 -9.57
C ASP A 91 19.96 -9.94 -10.12
N ILE A 92 19.29 -10.36 -11.20
CA ILE A 92 18.09 -9.68 -11.74
C ILE A 92 16.94 -9.75 -10.76
N PHE A 93 16.62 -10.92 -10.20
CA PHE A 93 15.56 -11.07 -9.19
C PHE A 93 15.85 -10.25 -7.94
N ALA A 94 17.10 -10.22 -7.47
CA ALA A 94 17.50 -9.38 -6.35
C ALA A 94 17.33 -7.89 -6.68
N GLY A 95 17.80 -7.44 -7.85
CA GLY A 95 17.70 -6.04 -8.26
C GLY A 95 16.27 -5.55 -8.44
N LEU A 96 15.45 -6.30 -9.20
CA LEU A 96 14.04 -5.99 -9.43
C LEU A 96 13.22 -6.10 -8.14
N GLY A 97 13.47 -7.16 -7.35
CA GLY A 97 12.81 -7.37 -6.07
C GLY A 97 13.06 -6.21 -5.11
N ALA A 98 14.31 -5.77 -4.99
CA ALA A 98 14.66 -4.61 -4.17
C ALA A 98 13.96 -3.33 -4.66
N ALA A 99 13.96 -3.07 -5.97
CA ALA A 99 13.31 -1.88 -6.53
C ALA A 99 11.80 -1.87 -6.28
N VAL A 100 11.12 -3.01 -6.50
CA VAL A 100 9.68 -3.16 -6.26
C VAL A 100 9.35 -3.09 -4.78
N ALA A 101 10.15 -3.71 -3.90
CA ALA A 101 9.95 -3.65 -2.45
C ALA A 101 10.06 -2.22 -1.92
N VAL A 102 11.12 -1.51 -2.30
CA VAL A 102 11.34 -0.11 -1.88
C VAL A 102 10.26 0.80 -2.43
N GLY A 103 9.96 0.72 -3.74
CA GLY A 103 8.91 1.51 -4.37
C GLY A 103 7.53 1.25 -3.76
N GLY A 104 7.18 -0.02 -3.54
CA GLY A 104 5.95 -0.43 -2.88
C GLY A 104 5.83 0.10 -1.46
N THR A 105 6.92 0.03 -0.68
CA THR A 105 6.95 0.55 0.70
C THR A 105 6.74 2.06 0.75
N ILE A 106 7.42 2.82 -0.11
CA ILE A 106 7.26 4.28 -0.19
C ILE A 106 5.83 4.64 -0.56
N ALA A 107 5.29 4.01 -1.60
CA ALA A 107 3.91 4.22 -2.04
C ALA A 107 2.90 3.87 -0.93
N PHE A 108 3.13 2.77 -0.22
CA PHE A 108 2.28 2.33 0.89
C PHE A 108 2.16 3.41 1.98
N PHE A 109 3.29 3.95 2.47
CA PHE A 109 3.26 5.00 3.47
C PHE A 109 2.63 6.30 2.95
N GLY A 110 2.93 6.70 1.72
CA GLY A 110 2.31 7.87 1.11
C GLY A 110 0.79 7.75 0.98
N TYR A 111 0.27 6.58 0.60
CA TYR A 111 -1.18 6.35 0.55
C TYR A 111 -1.82 6.24 1.93
N LEU A 112 -1.10 5.73 2.94
CA LEU A 112 -1.58 5.75 4.34
C LEU A 112 -1.75 7.18 4.85
N GLU A 113 -0.77 8.04 4.61
CA GLU A 113 -0.82 9.45 4.98
C GLU A 113 -1.99 10.15 4.27
N ARG A 114 -2.14 9.95 2.95
CA ARG A 114 -3.27 10.46 2.19
C ARG A 114 -4.61 10.03 2.78
N ALA A 115 -4.75 8.74 3.13
CA ALA A 115 -5.97 8.24 3.76
C ALA A 115 -6.23 8.90 5.13
N GLY A 116 -5.19 9.18 5.90
CA GLY A 116 -5.25 9.93 7.15
C GLY A 116 -5.79 11.34 6.94
N HIS A 117 -5.23 12.09 6.00
CA HIS A 117 -5.70 13.45 5.66
C HIS A 117 -7.16 13.48 5.21
N ILE A 118 -7.59 12.53 4.37
CA ILE A 118 -8.98 12.44 3.92
C ILE A 118 -9.92 12.18 5.11
N LYS A 119 -9.57 11.24 6.00
CA LYS A 119 -10.38 10.96 7.20
C LYS A 119 -10.48 12.17 8.11
N THR A 120 -9.39 12.91 8.31
CA THR A 120 -9.37 14.13 9.11
C THR A 120 -10.26 15.18 8.49
N ALA A 121 -10.20 15.40 7.17
CA ALA A 121 -11.07 16.36 6.48
C ALA A 121 -12.54 15.96 6.57
N ILE A 122 -12.89 14.69 6.46
CA ILE A 122 -14.26 14.21 6.66
C ILE A 122 -14.74 14.55 8.07
N HIS A 123 -13.91 14.25 9.08
CA HIS A 123 -14.30 14.47 10.48
C HIS A 123 -14.43 15.96 10.84
N GLN A 124 -13.58 16.81 10.27
CA GLN A 124 -13.60 18.25 10.52
C GLN A 124 -14.75 18.96 9.81
N ASN A 125 -14.99 18.63 8.54
CA ASN A 125 -15.96 19.35 7.71
C ASN A 125 -17.39 18.80 7.84
N PHE A 126 -17.53 17.55 8.29
CA PHE A 126 -18.81 16.86 8.42
C PHE A 126 -18.98 16.21 9.80
N PRO A 127 -18.84 17.00 10.89
CA PRO A 127 -19.01 16.49 12.25
C PRO A 127 -20.48 16.07 12.44
N GLY A 128 -20.73 14.81 12.68
CA GLY A 128 -22.08 14.26 12.88
C GLY A 128 -22.57 13.30 11.81
N MET A 129 -21.82 13.09 10.74
CA MET A 129 -22.04 11.92 9.88
C MET A 129 -21.31 10.73 10.48
N GLY A 130 -22.02 9.98 11.31
CA GLY A 130 -21.49 8.86 12.05
C GLY A 130 -20.81 7.83 11.16
N THR A 131 -19.63 7.43 11.55
CA THR A 131 -18.93 6.29 10.94
C THR A 131 -19.63 5.01 11.42
N ILE A 132 -20.27 4.30 10.50
CA ILE A 132 -20.77 2.96 10.78
C ILE A 132 -19.55 2.03 10.80
N HIS A 133 -19.15 1.60 11.98
CA HIS A 133 -18.15 0.57 12.14
C HIS A 133 -18.81 -0.81 12.11
N ILE A 134 -18.50 -1.58 11.09
CA ILE A 134 -18.88 -2.99 11.00
C ILE A 134 -17.68 -3.79 11.50
N SER A 135 -17.79 -4.37 12.67
CA SER A 135 -16.74 -5.22 13.25
C SER A 135 -17.25 -6.67 13.35
N PRO A 136 -16.52 -7.64 12.78
CA PRO A 136 -16.83 -9.04 13.03
C PRO A 136 -16.58 -9.32 14.52
N LYS A 137 -17.56 -9.93 15.19
CA LYS A 137 -17.43 -10.38 16.56
C LYS A 137 -17.43 -11.91 16.57
N ILE A 138 -16.33 -12.49 17.01
CA ILE A 138 -16.21 -13.92 17.22
C ILE A 138 -16.26 -14.15 18.72
N ASN A 139 -17.33 -14.76 19.21
CA ASN A 139 -17.42 -15.23 20.58
C ASN A 139 -17.21 -16.74 20.56
N TYR A 140 -16.15 -17.19 21.18
CA TYR A 140 -15.89 -18.61 21.40
C TYR A 140 -16.15 -18.93 22.86
N ASP A 141 -17.14 -19.81 23.11
CA ASP A 141 -17.41 -20.32 24.44
C ASP A 141 -16.51 -21.54 24.68
N GLN A 142 -15.57 -21.37 25.59
CA GLN A 142 -14.56 -22.38 25.93
C GLN A 142 -15.18 -23.62 26.66
N TYR A 143 -16.36 -23.46 27.27
CA TYR A 143 -17.02 -24.54 28.04
C TYR A 143 -17.90 -25.41 27.16
N THR A 144 -18.56 -24.83 26.17
CA THR A 144 -19.48 -25.55 25.28
C THR A 144 -18.87 -25.93 23.94
N GLY A 145 -17.66 -25.40 23.62
CA GLY A 145 -17.00 -25.61 22.33
C GLY A 145 -17.75 -24.99 21.14
N THR A 146 -18.74 -24.14 21.38
CA THR A 146 -19.55 -23.53 20.34
C THR A 146 -19.04 -22.12 20.03
N GLY A 147 -18.84 -21.83 18.74
CA GLY A 147 -18.47 -20.51 18.24
C GLY A 147 -19.69 -19.81 17.65
N ASN A 148 -20.03 -18.62 18.14
CA ASN A 148 -21.02 -17.75 17.54
C ASN A 148 -20.35 -16.65 16.75
N PHE A 149 -20.68 -16.56 15.45
CA PHE A 149 -20.27 -15.47 14.60
C PHE A 149 -21.34 -14.38 14.60
N GLY A 150 -20.95 -13.17 14.95
CA GLY A 150 -21.83 -12.02 14.94
C GLY A 150 -21.18 -10.84 14.22
N VAL A 151 -21.98 -9.89 13.79
CA VAL A 151 -21.53 -8.61 13.26
C VAL A 151 -22.04 -7.53 14.20
N THR A 152 -21.13 -6.73 14.75
CA THR A 152 -21.50 -5.57 15.55
C THR A 152 -21.51 -4.34 14.67
N LEU A 153 -22.65 -3.68 14.58
CA LEU A 153 -22.84 -2.36 13.98
C LEU A 153 -22.76 -1.31 15.08
N THR A 154 -21.68 -0.54 15.08
CA THR A 154 -21.55 0.62 15.99
C THR A 154 -21.78 1.89 15.19
N CYS A 155 -22.89 2.58 15.46
CA CYS A 155 -23.18 3.90 14.92
C CYS A 155 -22.76 4.93 15.98
N ASN A 156 -21.73 5.71 15.72
CA ASN A 156 -21.40 6.89 16.52
C ASN A 156 -22.04 8.11 15.84
N PHE A 157 -23.04 8.66 16.50
CA PHE A 157 -23.70 9.90 16.07
C PHE A 157 -23.00 11.09 16.69
#